data_6890cf12484f6adb77312651b5a5c8f1
#
_entry.id   6890cf12484f6adb77312651b5a5c8f1
#
_cell.length_a   1.000
_cell.length_b   1.000
_cell.length_c   1.000
_cell.angle_alpha   90.00
_cell.angle_beta   90.00
_cell.angle_gamma   90.00
#
_symmetry.space_group_name_H-M   'P 1'
#
loop_
_entity.id
_entity.type
_entity.pdbx_description
1 polymer ?
#
loop_
_entity_poly.entity_id
_entity_poly.type
_entity_poly.pdbx_seq_one_letter_code
_entity_poly.pdbx_strand_id
1 'polypeptide(L)'
;MINNVNVEGYVAKISNFIYAGDKTGVHFDLGHQVYHPKTEKEEAHYTSEFFHCVALGGMVKRILAKCKDGSPLIEKGTRLTVTGKLTVRKNTKDGVTYENVSIVVTDFSVSGKAKPKDEETSAPAPAEAASSDIPF
;
A
#
# COMPACT_ATOMS: atom_id res chain seq x y z
N MET A 1 -6.38 1.73 -25.24
CA MET A 1 -5.41 0.89 -24.50
C MET A 1 -5.82 0.82 -23.04
N ILE A 2 -5.77 -0.37 -22.45
CA ILE A 2 -6.19 -0.55 -21.08
C ILE A 2 -4.99 -0.59 -20.16
N ASN A 3 -5.05 0.18 -19.10
CA ASN A 3 -4.01 0.17 -18.08
C ASN A 3 -4.74 0.35 -16.76
N ASN A 4 -5.06 -0.75 -16.13
CA ASN A 4 -5.86 -0.71 -14.92
C ASN A 4 -5.36 -1.76 -13.94
N VAL A 5 -5.15 -1.36 -12.70
CA VAL A 5 -4.62 -2.23 -11.69
C VAL A 5 -5.48 -2.14 -10.44
N ASN A 6 -5.74 -3.27 -9.82
CA ASN A 6 -6.46 -3.31 -8.56
C ASN A 6 -5.58 -4.09 -7.58
N VAL A 7 -5.28 -3.49 -6.45
CA VAL A 7 -4.47 -4.15 -5.43
C VAL A 7 -5.05 -3.88 -4.05
N GLU A 8 -4.85 -4.79 -3.14
CA GLU A 8 -5.29 -4.61 -1.77
C GLU A 8 -4.11 -4.89 -0.85
N GLY A 9 -3.97 -4.12 0.17
CA GLY A 9 -2.90 -4.32 1.13
C GLY A 9 -3.02 -3.36 2.29
N TYR A 10 -1.99 -3.38 3.15
CA TYR A 10 -1.97 -2.50 4.32
C TYR A 10 -1.02 -1.34 4.05
N VAL A 11 -1.41 -0.16 4.50
CA VAL A 11 -0.58 1.02 4.32
C VAL A 11 0.64 0.87 5.23
N ALA A 12 1.82 0.83 4.63
CA ALA A 12 3.05 0.68 5.39
C ALA A 12 3.71 2.02 5.64
N LYS A 13 3.63 2.92 4.70
CA LYS A 13 4.21 4.24 4.81
C LYS A 13 3.29 5.19 4.09
N ILE A 14 3.16 6.40 4.57
CA ILE A 14 2.38 7.40 3.87
C ILE A 14 3.04 8.75 4.13
N SER A 15 3.28 9.52 3.11
CA SER A 15 3.87 10.84 3.24
C SER A 15 3.45 11.76 2.12
N ASN A 16 3.63 13.04 2.33
CA ASN A 16 3.26 14.05 1.35
C ASN A 16 4.50 14.51 0.61
N PHE A 17 4.31 15.01 -0.58
CA PHE A 17 5.41 15.63 -1.33
C PHE A 17 4.85 16.79 -2.16
N ILE A 18 5.74 17.62 -2.65
CA ILE A 18 5.35 18.78 -3.45
C ILE A 18 5.73 18.51 -4.89
N TYR A 19 4.83 18.81 -5.81
CA TYR A 19 5.12 18.67 -7.23
C TYR A 19 4.55 19.87 -7.97
N ALA A 20 4.98 20.05 -9.19
CA ALA A 20 4.54 21.15 -10.03
C ALA A 20 4.63 22.51 -9.30
N GLY A 21 5.65 22.65 -8.49
CA GLY A 21 5.91 23.91 -7.82
C GLY A 21 5.24 24.07 -6.49
N ASP A 22 3.93 23.91 -6.42
CA ASP A 22 3.22 24.18 -5.19
C ASP A 22 2.10 23.18 -4.90
N LYS A 23 1.94 22.18 -5.73
CA LYS A 23 0.87 21.21 -5.51
C LYS A 23 1.34 20.10 -4.62
N THR A 24 0.45 19.62 -3.78
CA THR A 24 0.77 18.55 -2.85
C THR A 24 0.29 17.23 -3.39
N GLY A 25 1.15 16.22 -3.33
CA GLY A 25 0.78 14.87 -3.65
C GLY A 25 0.99 13.99 -2.43
N VAL A 26 0.49 12.78 -2.47
CA VAL A 26 0.65 11.83 -1.39
C VAL A 26 1.18 10.55 -2.00
N HIS A 27 2.18 9.96 -1.39
CA HIS A 27 2.60 8.64 -1.82
C HIS A 27 2.58 7.70 -0.62
N PHE A 28 2.29 6.46 -0.85
CA PHE A 28 2.23 5.47 0.20
C PHE A 28 2.57 4.11 -0.38
N ASP A 29 3.00 3.21 0.48
CA ASP A 29 3.30 1.85 0.09
C ASP A 29 2.23 0.93 0.64
N LEU A 30 1.74 0.02 -0.19
CA LEU A 30 0.78 -0.99 0.24
C LEU A 30 1.53 -2.30 0.40
N GLY A 31 1.49 -2.85 1.59
CA GLY A 31 2.10 -4.12 1.87
C GLY A 31 1.16 -5.25 1.56
N HIS A 32 1.63 -6.21 0.79
CA HIS A 32 0.83 -7.34 0.36
C HIS A 32 1.61 -8.61 0.69
N GLN A 33 0.95 -9.58 1.29
CA GLN A 33 1.62 -10.82 1.64
C GLN A 33 1.42 -11.88 0.56
N VAL A 34 2.50 -12.55 0.25
CA VAL A 34 2.46 -13.59 -0.75
C VAL A 34 2.80 -14.91 -0.07
N TYR A 35 1.97 -15.90 -0.28
CA TYR A 35 2.17 -17.21 0.31
C TYR A 35 3.07 -18.07 -0.57
N HIS A 36 4.05 -18.69 0.04
CA HIS A 36 4.91 -19.61 -0.67
C HIS A 36 4.72 -21.00 -0.07
N PRO A 37 4.19 -21.92 -0.85
CA PRO A 37 3.94 -23.26 -0.31
C PRO A 37 5.23 -24.00 -0.04
N LYS A 38 5.15 -25.01 0.78
CA LYS A 38 6.32 -25.81 1.10
C LYS A 38 6.88 -26.48 -0.14
N THR A 39 8.20 -26.47 -0.23
CA THR A 39 8.89 -27.16 -1.31
C THR A 39 9.90 -28.07 -0.68
N GLU A 40 10.68 -28.79 -1.49
CA GLU A 40 11.66 -29.68 -0.96
C GLU A 40 12.76 -28.90 -0.26
N LYS A 41 13.01 -27.68 -0.66
CA LYS A 41 14.08 -26.88 -0.09
C LYS A 41 13.64 -25.92 1.00
N GLU A 42 12.40 -25.56 1.02
CA GLU A 42 11.93 -24.57 1.97
C GLU A 42 10.57 -24.91 2.55
N GLU A 43 10.35 -24.50 3.80
CA GLU A 43 9.07 -24.69 4.43
C GLU A 43 8.11 -23.63 3.90
N ALA A 44 6.84 -23.84 4.10
CA ALA A 44 5.85 -22.87 3.68
C ALA A 44 6.07 -21.56 4.44
N HIS A 45 5.97 -20.46 3.78
CA HIS A 45 6.20 -19.17 4.42
C HIS A 45 5.51 -18.04 3.64
N TYR A 46 5.51 -16.85 4.24
CA TYR A 46 4.95 -15.67 3.62
C TYR A 46 6.06 -14.65 3.41
N THR A 47 6.01 -13.95 2.32
CA THR A 47 6.89 -12.82 2.11
C THR A 47 6.03 -11.59 1.87
N SER A 48 6.59 -10.41 2.06
CA SER A 48 5.86 -9.18 1.84
C SER A 48 6.35 -8.51 0.57
N GLU A 49 5.41 -8.01 -0.19
CA GLU A 49 5.73 -7.20 -1.36
C GLU A 49 5.09 -5.86 -1.13
N PHE A 50 5.70 -4.80 -1.62
CA PHE A 50 5.17 -3.48 -1.43
C PHE A 50 4.92 -2.82 -2.77
N PHE A 51 3.73 -2.23 -2.92
CA PHE A 51 3.39 -1.52 -4.13
C PHE A 51 3.41 -0.04 -3.83
N HIS A 52 4.17 0.72 -4.59
CA HIS A 52 4.27 2.15 -4.39
C HIS A 52 3.08 2.82 -5.09
N CYS A 53 2.31 3.59 -4.33
CA CYS A 53 1.14 4.26 -4.84
C CYS A 53 1.30 5.76 -4.71
N VAL A 54 0.78 6.48 -5.69
CA VAL A 54 0.88 7.93 -5.72
C VAL A 54 -0.49 8.52 -5.98
N ALA A 55 -0.87 9.52 -5.21
CA ALA A 55 -2.13 10.22 -5.43
C ALA A 55 -1.84 11.66 -5.74
N LEU A 56 -2.49 12.16 -6.77
CA LEU A 56 -2.28 13.54 -7.23
C LEU A 56 -3.64 14.21 -7.42
N GLY A 57 -3.63 15.52 -7.43
CA GLY A 57 -4.84 16.28 -7.71
C GLY A 57 -5.94 16.08 -6.68
N GLY A 58 -7.15 15.90 -7.15
CA GLY A 58 -8.30 15.75 -6.25
C GLY A 58 -8.26 14.52 -5.39
N MET A 59 -7.52 13.49 -5.78
CA MET A 59 -7.43 12.28 -5.00
C MET A 59 -6.71 12.53 -3.66
N VAL A 60 -5.83 13.53 -3.61
CA VAL A 60 -5.11 13.87 -2.40
C VAL A 60 -6.08 14.23 -1.28
N LYS A 61 -7.12 15.00 -1.60
CA LYS A 61 -8.08 15.41 -0.59
C LYS A 61 -8.84 14.19 -0.05
N ARG A 62 -9.14 13.27 -0.91
CA ARG A 62 -9.85 12.06 -0.49
C ARG A 62 -8.98 11.21 0.43
N ILE A 63 -7.72 11.09 0.11
CA ILE A 63 -6.80 10.27 0.90
C ILE A 63 -6.49 10.93 2.24
N LEU A 64 -6.36 12.24 2.26
CA LEU A 64 -6.05 12.95 3.49
C LEU A 64 -7.30 13.32 4.30
N ALA A 65 -8.46 12.84 3.89
CA ALA A 65 -9.70 13.12 4.60
C ALA A 65 -9.65 12.57 6.01
N LYS A 66 -10.46 13.12 6.86
CA LYS A 66 -10.53 12.67 8.24
C LYS A 66 -11.89 12.07 8.53
N CYS A 67 -11.92 11.18 9.49
CA CYS A 67 -13.16 10.57 9.93
C CYS A 67 -13.92 11.58 10.78
N LYS A 68 -15.15 11.23 11.16
CA LYS A 68 -15.97 12.15 11.95
C LYS A 68 -15.34 12.49 13.28
N ASP A 69 -14.56 11.58 13.84
CA ASP A 69 -13.93 11.82 15.13
C ASP A 69 -12.60 12.58 14.99
N GLY A 70 -12.25 13.00 13.80
CA GLY A 70 -11.02 13.76 13.58
C GLY A 70 -9.80 12.92 13.26
N SER A 71 -9.90 11.61 13.34
CA SER A 71 -8.76 10.77 13.02
C SER A 71 -8.56 10.64 11.53
N PRO A 72 -7.37 10.35 11.06
CA PRO A 72 -7.13 10.20 9.63
C PRO A 72 -7.92 9.02 9.09
N LEU A 73 -8.44 9.15 7.90
CA LEU A 73 -9.14 8.06 7.25
C LEU A 73 -8.14 6.97 6.91
N ILE A 74 -6.97 7.37 6.45
CA ILE A 74 -5.93 6.45 6.06
C ILE A 74 -4.69 6.71 6.87
N GLU A 75 -4.18 5.68 7.51
CA GLU A 75 -2.95 5.79 8.28
C GLU A 75 -2.20 4.47 8.21
N LYS A 76 -1.04 4.40 8.78
CA LYS A 76 -0.25 3.19 8.74
C LYS A 76 -1.07 2.04 9.34
N GLY A 77 -1.15 0.95 8.64
CA GLY A 77 -1.93 -0.20 9.07
C GLY A 77 -3.33 -0.28 8.49
N THR A 78 -3.81 0.78 7.86
CA THR A 78 -5.13 0.76 7.26
C THR A 78 -5.13 -0.16 6.05
N ARG A 79 -6.14 -0.96 5.91
CA ARG A 79 -6.26 -1.88 4.78
C ARG A 79 -7.03 -1.19 3.68
N LEU A 80 -6.44 -1.10 2.53
CA LEU A 80 -7.03 -0.42 1.40
C LEU A 80 -7.11 -1.29 0.18
N THR A 81 -8.14 -1.07 -0.61
CA THR A 81 -8.20 -1.58 -1.97
C THR A 81 -8.00 -0.37 -2.87
N VAL A 82 -7.00 -0.43 -3.70
CA VAL A 82 -6.65 0.68 -4.57
C VAL A 82 -6.83 0.31 -6.03
N THR A 83 -7.40 1.21 -6.80
CA THR A 83 -7.54 1.04 -8.24
C THR A 83 -6.74 2.17 -8.87
N GLY A 84 -5.96 1.86 -9.86
CA GLY A 84 -5.16 2.88 -10.51
C GLY A 84 -4.52 2.41 -11.79
N LYS A 85 -3.57 3.18 -12.23
CA LYS A 85 -2.84 2.90 -13.45
C LYS A 85 -1.38 2.73 -13.12
N LEU A 86 -0.72 1.82 -13.83
CA LEU A 86 0.70 1.65 -13.63
C LEU A 86 1.44 2.72 -14.41
N THR A 87 2.47 3.25 -13.82
CA THR A 87 3.33 4.19 -14.50
C THR A 87 4.77 3.78 -14.19
N VAL A 88 5.65 3.98 -15.16
CA VAL A 88 7.04 3.60 -15.03
C VAL A 88 7.89 4.86 -15.15
N ARG A 89 8.77 5.06 -14.20
CA ARG A 89 9.71 6.16 -14.24
C ARG A 89 11.09 5.58 -14.45
N LYS A 90 11.84 6.19 -15.34
CA LYS A 90 13.21 5.80 -15.59
C LYS A 90 14.13 6.84 -15.01
N ASN A 91 15.15 6.38 -14.31
CA ASN A 91 16.11 7.26 -13.68
C ASN A 91 17.48 6.75 -14.02
N THR A 92 18.35 7.62 -14.51
CA THR A 92 19.72 7.20 -14.81
C THR A 92 20.64 7.81 -13.78
N LYS A 93 21.45 6.96 -13.14
CA LYS A 93 22.38 7.43 -12.14
C LYS A 93 23.67 6.62 -12.31
N ASP A 94 24.77 7.33 -12.45
CA ASP A 94 26.08 6.71 -12.61
C ASP A 94 26.12 5.73 -13.78
N GLY A 95 25.45 6.09 -14.85
CA GLY A 95 25.46 5.24 -16.04
C GLY A 95 24.51 4.06 -15.98
N VAL A 96 23.80 3.89 -14.88
CA VAL A 96 22.86 2.78 -14.74
C VAL A 96 21.45 3.32 -14.78
N THR A 97 20.60 2.70 -15.56
CA THR A 97 19.22 3.12 -15.67
C THR A 97 18.36 2.27 -14.76
N TYR A 98 17.60 2.93 -13.90
CA TYR A 98 16.68 2.25 -12.98
C TYR A 98 15.26 2.53 -13.42
N GLU A 99 14.41 1.54 -13.34
CA GLU A 99 13.00 1.71 -13.64
C GLU A 99 12.20 1.51 -12.37
N ASN A 100 11.36 2.47 -12.06
CA ASN A 100 10.50 2.39 -10.88
C ASN A 100 9.05 2.36 -11.34
N VAL A 101 8.31 1.40 -10.84
CA VAL A 101 6.91 1.26 -11.21
C VAL A 101 6.06 1.75 -10.05
N SER A 102 5.10 2.61 -10.35
CA SER A 102 4.19 3.13 -9.34
C SER A 102 2.76 3.00 -9.83
N ILE A 103 1.83 3.01 -8.89
CA ILE A 103 0.42 2.98 -9.20
C ILE A 103 -0.11 4.37 -8.95
N VAL A 104 -0.65 5.00 -9.99
CA VAL A 104 -1.28 6.31 -9.83
C VAL A 104 -2.74 6.01 -9.45
N VAL A 105 -3.11 6.39 -8.24
CA VAL A 105 -4.41 6.04 -7.70
C VAL A 105 -5.53 6.80 -8.37
N THR A 106 -6.49 6.09 -8.90
CA THR A 106 -7.67 6.71 -9.50
C THR A 106 -8.89 6.51 -8.61
N ASP A 107 -8.84 5.53 -7.73
CA ASP A 107 -9.92 5.32 -6.77
C ASP A 107 -9.42 4.42 -5.65
N PHE A 108 -10.09 4.42 -4.53
CA PHE A 108 -9.73 3.54 -3.43
C PHE A 108 -10.93 3.32 -2.51
N SER A 109 -10.88 2.27 -1.72
CA SER A 109 -11.84 2.06 -0.67
C SER A 109 -11.12 1.50 0.55
N VAL A 110 -11.58 1.87 1.73
CA VAL A 110 -10.99 1.38 2.96
C VAL A 110 -11.64 0.04 3.28
N SER A 111 -10.83 -1.00 3.35
CA SER A 111 -11.32 -2.35 3.62
C SER A 111 -11.26 -2.67 5.11
N GLY A 112 -10.44 -1.97 5.86
CA GLY A 112 -10.33 -2.20 7.29
C GLY A 112 -9.47 -1.13 7.93
N LYS A 113 -9.71 -0.85 9.18
CA LYS A 113 -8.97 0.17 9.90
C LYS A 113 -7.73 -0.42 10.54
N ALA A 114 -6.78 0.44 10.85
CA ALA A 114 -5.58 0.01 11.54
C ALA A 114 -5.98 -0.49 12.92
N LYS A 115 -5.32 -1.53 13.37
CA LYS A 115 -5.61 -2.07 14.69
C LYS A 115 -4.88 -1.27 15.75
N PRO A 116 -5.43 -1.16 16.93
CA PRO A 116 -4.76 -0.44 18.02
C PRO A 116 -3.46 -1.17 18.33
N LYS A 117 -2.49 -0.44 18.82
CA LYS A 117 -1.22 -1.03 19.13
C LYS A 117 -1.33 -2.18 20.11
N ASP A 118 -2.20 -2.05 21.06
CA ASP A 118 -2.33 -3.10 22.08
C ASP A 118 -2.74 -4.40 21.44
N GLU A 119 -3.61 -4.34 20.49
CA GLU A 119 -4.06 -5.55 19.86
C GLU A 119 -2.94 -6.14 19.02
N GLU A 120 -2.15 -5.31 18.47
CA GLU A 120 -1.06 -5.80 17.64
C GLU A 120 -0.07 -6.55 18.50
N THR A 121 0.24 -6.02 19.65
CA THR A 121 1.21 -6.70 20.47
C THR A 121 0.65 -7.98 21.03
N SER A 122 -0.60 -8.04 21.22
CA SER A 122 -1.14 -9.25 21.80
C SER A 122 -1.42 -10.30 20.76
N ALA A 123 -1.34 -9.91 19.56
CA ALA A 123 -1.67 -10.84 18.53
C ALA A 123 -0.58 -11.76 18.33
N PRO A 124 -0.39 -12.58 18.96
CA PRO A 124 0.70 -13.42 18.84
C PRO A 124 0.46 -14.36 17.81
N ALA A 125 -0.34 -14.89 17.83
CA ALA A 125 -0.47 -15.93 17.03
C ALA A 125 -0.78 -15.48 15.83
N PRO A 126 -0.21 -15.03 15.44
CA PRO A 126 -0.26 -14.59 14.24
C PRO A 126 -0.60 -15.66 13.42
N ALA A 127 -0.19 -16.63 13.71
CA ALA A 127 -0.37 -17.68 12.84
C ALA A 127 -1.76 -17.78 12.55
N GLU A 128 -2.45 -17.78 13.49
CA GLU A 128 -3.76 -18.01 13.25
C GLU A 128 -4.24 -16.91 12.50
N ALA A 129 -3.97 -15.93 12.92
CA ALA A 129 -4.46 -14.80 12.30
C ALA A 129 -4.04 -14.85 10.90
N ALA A 130 -2.89 -15.20 10.74
CA ALA A 130 -2.38 -15.18 9.44
C ALA A 130 -3.15 -16.06 8.56
N SER A 131 -3.34 -17.23 8.92
CA SER A 131 -3.98 -18.11 8.00
C SER A 131 -5.35 -17.66 7.66
N SER A 132 -6.02 -17.15 8.60
CA SER A 132 -7.37 -16.82 8.26
C SER A 132 -7.42 -15.52 7.54
N ASP A 133 -6.56 -14.66 7.86
CA ASP A 133 -6.65 -13.39 7.28
C ASP A 133 -5.98 -13.25 6.01
N ILE A 134 -5.26 -14.17 5.63
CA ILE A 134 -4.59 -14.01 4.48
C ILE A 134 -5.25 -14.62 3.44
N PRO A 135 -6.01 -14.06 2.93
CA PRO A 135 -6.77 -14.66 1.95
C PRO A 135 -6.02 -14.28 0.81
N PHE A 136 -5.82 -14.54 0.15
CA PHE A 136 -5.33 -14.21 -1.12
C PHE A 136 -5.12 -15.38 -1.85
#